data_ee6e17beca3c0da2d711cd4983aa63be
#
_entry.id   ee6e17beca3c0da2d711cd4983aa63be
#
_cell.length_a   1.000
_cell.length_b   1.000
_cell.length_c   1.000
_cell.angle_alpha   90.00
_cell.angle_beta   90.00
_cell.angle_gamma   90.00
#
_symmetry.space_group_name_H-M   'P 1'
#
loop_
_entity.id
_entity.type
_entity.pdbx_description
1 polymer ?
#
loop_
_entity_poly.entity_id
_entity_poly.type
_entity_poly.pdbx_seq_one_letter_code
_entity_poly.pdbx_strand_id
1 'polypeptide(L)'
;MKVEKANITDAEKLTRLTLKSKSYWNYSEEQMDKWRPELTITSDYIVKNEVYKLIIDDQLIAYYAYFRVDKEKVKLDNMFINPEFIGRGYGKWLIDDFIKRVKRSGFTKIELDADPNAKEFYEKLGFLEVGKTRSSISNRFLPLMEKNIS
;
A
#
# COMPACT_ATOMS: atom_id res chain seq x y z
N MET A 1 -6.21 -19.03 -2.48
CA MET A 1 -5.56 -17.72 -2.32
C MET A 1 -4.77 -17.37 -3.58
N LYS A 2 -5.02 -16.22 -4.16
CA LYS A 2 -4.28 -15.78 -5.34
C LYS A 2 -4.08 -14.27 -5.34
N VAL A 3 -2.97 -13.83 -5.93
CA VAL A 3 -2.73 -12.41 -6.23
C VAL A 3 -2.86 -12.24 -7.74
N GLU A 4 -3.66 -11.29 -8.16
CA GLU A 4 -3.85 -11.01 -9.58
C GLU A 4 -3.90 -9.51 -9.84
N LYS A 5 -3.58 -9.13 -11.07
CA LYS A 5 -3.61 -7.71 -11.43
C LYS A 5 -5.04 -7.19 -11.38
N ALA A 6 -5.22 -6.04 -10.74
CA ALA A 6 -6.51 -5.37 -10.69
C ALA A 6 -6.87 -4.79 -12.06
N ASN A 7 -8.16 -4.70 -12.32
CA ASN A 7 -8.64 -4.04 -13.52
C ASN A 7 -9.54 -2.85 -13.13
N ILE A 8 -9.94 -2.05 -14.11
CA ILE A 8 -10.67 -0.81 -13.85
C ILE A 8 -12.03 -1.05 -13.19
N THR A 9 -12.61 -2.24 -13.31
CA THR A 9 -13.89 -2.58 -12.65
C THR A 9 -13.72 -2.79 -11.15
N ASP A 10 -12.48 -2.90 -10.66
CA ASP A 10 -12.22 -3.07 -9.23
C ASP A 10 -12.15 -1.74 -8.45
N ALA A 11 -12.23 -0.61 -9.12
CA ALA A 11 -12.02 0.72 -8.51
C ALA A 11 -12.87 0.94 -7.26
N GLU A 12 -14.17 0.66 -7.33
CA GLU A 12 -15.08 0.86 -6.21
C GLU A 12 -14.77 -0.07 -5.03
N LYS A 13 -14.49 -1.33 -5.30
CA LYS A 13 -14.14 -2.33 -4.26
C LYS A 13 -12.84 -1.97 -3.57
N LEU A 14 -11.84 -1.54 -4.33
CA LEU A 14 -10.54 -1.12 -3.79
C LEU A 14 -10.70 0.13 -2.93
N THR A 15 -11.54 1.07 -3.35
CA THR A 15 -11.82 2.27 -2.56
C THR A 15 -12.46 1.92 -1.23
N ARG A 16 -13.47 1.05 -1.25
CA ARG A 16 -14.14 0.62 -0.01
C ARG A 16 -13.18 -0.06 0.96
N LEU A 17 -12.32 -0.92 0.44
CA LEU A 17 -11.32 -1.60 1.26
C LEU A 17 -10.33 -0.59 1.85
N THR A 18 -9.87 0.37 1.06
CA THR A 18 -8.94 1.40 1.50
C THR A 18 -9.52 2.23 2.65
N LEU A 19 -10.76 2.68 2.50
CA LEU A 19 -11.45 3.47 3.52
C LEU A 19 -11.69 2.65 4.79
N LYS A 20 -12.11 1.40 4.66
CA LYS A 20 -12.32 0.50 5.79
C LYS A 20 -11.03 0.23 6.55
N SER A 21 -9.95 -0.02 5.82
CA SER A 21 -8.64 -0.28 6.41
C SER A 21 -8.11 0.94 7.16
N LYS A 22 -8.22 2.12 6.57
CA LYS A 22 -7.76 3.36 7.18
C LYS A 22 -8.56 3.70 8.43
N SER A 23 -9.86 3.49 8.42
CA SER A 23 -10.74 3.77 9.56
C SER A 23 -10.48 2.89 10.77
N TYR A 24 -9.84 1.73 10.59
CA TYR A 24 -9.47 0.82 11.68
C TYR A 24 -8.59 1.50 12.73
N TRP A 25 -7.83 2.53 12.35
CA TRP A 25 -6.87 3.20 13.22
C TRP A 25 -7.49 4.35 14.02
N ASN A 26 -8.81 4.40 14.13
CA ASN A 26 -9.54 5.37 14.97
C ASN A 26 -9.34 6.84 14.60
N TYR A 27 -9.17 7.12 13.33
CA TYR A 27 -9.21 8.51 12.87
C TYR A 27 -10.64 9.02 12.95
N SER A 28 -10.82 10.32 13.25
CA SER A 28 -12.15 10.93 13.30
C SER A 28 -12.82 10.93 11.93
N GLU A 29 -14.16 11.04 11.91
CA GLU A 29 -14.90 11.17 10.67
C GLU A 29 -14.45 12.41 9.88
N GLU A 30 -14.18 13.51 10.57
CA GLU A 30 -13.67 14.73 9.96
C GLU A 30 -12.34 14.48 9.27
N GLN A 31 -11.41 13.77 9.90
CA GLN A 31 -10.12 13.43 9.34
C GLN A 31 -10.29 12.48 8.15
N MET A 32 -11.15 11.49 8.26
CA MET A 32 -11.44 10.55 7.17
C MET A 32 -12.04 11.28 5.95
N ASP A 33 -12.92 12.23 6.19
CA ASP A 33 -13.53 13.01 5.10
C ASP A 33 -12.49 13.86 4.36
N LYS A 34 -11.52 14.42 5.09
CA LYS A 34 -10.42 15.18 4.47
C LYS A 34 -9.54 14.28 3.61
N TRP A 35 -9.34 13.05 4.02
CA TRP A 35 -8.50 12.09 3.31
C TRP A 35 -9.21 11.37 2.17
N ARG A 36 -10.54 11.40 2.13
CA ARG A 36 -11.34 10.63 1.17
C ARG A 36 -10.89 10.79 -0.29
N PRO A 37 -10.61 12.01 -0.79
CA PRO A 37 -10.15 12.13 -2.17
C PRO A 37 -8.86 11.36 -2.45
N GLU A 38 -7.91 11.35 -1.51
CA GLU A 38 -6.64 10.64 -1.65
C GLU A 38 -6.79 9.13 -1.48
N LEU A 39 -7.77 8.70 -0.69
CA LEU A 39 -8.03 7.28 -0.44
C LEU A 39 -8.93 6.67 -1.50
N THR A 40 -9.41 7.46 -2.45
CA THR A 40 -10.26 6.98 -3.54
C THR A 40 -9.39 6.40 -4.65
N ILE A 41 -9.64 5.14 -4.98
CA ILE A 41 -8.94 4.47 -6.08
C ILE A 41 -9.80 4.61 -7.33
N THR A 42 -9.30 5.35 -8.31
CA THR A 42 -10.01 5.60 -9.56
C THR A 42 -9.59 4.61 -10.64
N SER A 43 -10.38 4.51 -11.71
CA SER A 43 -9.99 3.74 -12.89
C SER A 43 -8.67 4.23 -13.46
N ASP A 44 -8.48 5.55 -13.49
CA ASP A 44 -7.25 6.17 -13.97
C ASP A 44 -6.04 5.76 -13.13
N TYR A 45 -6.20 5.74 -11.81
CA TYR A 45 -5.15 5.27 -10.90
C TYR A 45 -4.75 3.83 -11.22
N ILE A 46 -5.72 2.95 -11.46
CA ILE A 46 -5.46 1.53 -11.77
C ILE A 46 -4.70 1.39 -13.09
N VAL A 47 -5.01 2.22 -14.07
CA VAL A 47 -4.32 2.20 -15.37
C VAL A 47 -2.89 2.71 -15.25
N LYS A 48 -2.68 3.78 -14.48
CA LYS A 48 -1.37 4.44 -14.36
C LYS A 48 -0.39 3.76 -13.45
N ASN A 49 -0.86 2.93 -12.53
CA ASN A 49 -0.02 2.27 -11.53
C ASN A 49 -0.10 0.76 -11.68
N GLU A 50 0.83 0.06 -11.04
CA GLU A 50 0.78 -1.39 -10.93
C GLU A 50 -0.02 -1.75 -9.68
N VAL A 51 -1.23 -2.27 -9.87
CA VAL A 51 -2.15 -2.59 -8.77
C VAL A 51 -2.44 -4.08 -8.77
N TYR A 52 -2.17 -4.74 -7.65
CA TYR A 52 -2.36 -6.18 -7.47
C TYR A 52 -3.24 -6.45 -6.27
N LYS A 53 -4.24 -7.31 -6.45
CA LYS A 53 -5.22 -7.63 -5.41
C LYS A 53 -5.06 -9.07 -4.94
N LEU A 54 -5.27 -9.28 -3.63
CA LEU A 54 -5.28 -10.60 -3.00
C LEU A 54 -6.72 -11.06 -2.85
N ILE A 55 -7.02 -12.20 -3.44
CA ILE A 55 -8.35 -12.81 -3.42
C ILE A 55 -8.29 -14.13 -2.65
N ILE A 56 -9.19 -14.31 -1.71
CA ILE A 56 -9.38 -15.56 -0.96
C ILE A 56 -10.87 -15.88 -0.98
N ASP A 57 -11.23 -17.09 -1.45
CA ASP A 57 -12.62 -17.53 -1.57
C ASP A 57 -13.51 -16.50 -2.27
N ASP A 58 -13.02 -16.00 -3.42
CA ASP A 58 -13.69 -14.98 -4.25
C ASP A 58 -13.89 -13.62 -3.56
N GLN A 59 -13.25 -13.42 -2.42
CA GLN A 59 -13.36 -12.18 -1.65
C GLN A 59 -12.07 -11.37 -1.75
N LEU A 60 -12.21 -10.06 -1.98
CA LEU A 60 -11.09 -9.13 -1.97
C LEU A 60 -10.64 -8.88 -0.53
N ILE A 61 -9.43 -9.31 -0.20
CA ILE A 61 -8.87 -9.25 1.15
C ILE A 61 -7.90 -8.09 1.32
N ALA A 62 -7.11 -7.81 0.30
CA ALA A 62 -6.03 -6.84 0.38
C ALA A 62 -5.57 -6.44 -1.01
N TYR A 63 -4.78 -5.39 -1.09
CA TYR A 63 -4.11 -5.03 -2.35
C TYR A 63 -2.87 -4.21 -2.06
N TYR A 64 -1.99 -4.13 -3.07
CA TYR A 64 -0.91 -3.17 -3.07
C TYR A 64 -0.85 -2.47 -4.43
N ALA A 65 -0.29 -1.27 -4.44
CA ALA A 65 -0.09 -0.51 -5.65
C ALA A 65 1.28 0.15 -5.60
N TYR A 66 1.99 0.13 -6.72
CA TYR A 66 3.31 0.73 -6.80
C TYR A 66 3.53 1.35 -8.17
N PHE A 67 4.56 2.19 -8.27
CA PHE A 67 4.99 2.76 -9.53
C PHE A 67 6.51 2.88 -9.57
N ARG A 68 7.03 2.98 -10.78
CA ARG A 68 8.46 3.13 -11.01
C ARG A 68 8.90 4.56 -10.71
N VAL A 69 9.97 4.69 -9.92
CA VAL A 69 10.60 5.99 -9.65
C VAL A 69 11.74 6.24 -10.64
N ASP A 70 12.62 5.24 -10.81
CA ASP A 70 13.74 5.29 -11.75
C ASP A 70 14.12 3.88 -12.20
N LYS A 71 15.30 3.70 -12.80
CA LYS A 71 15.74 2.40 -13.32
C LYS A 71 15.85 1.32 -12.24
N GLU A 72 16.11 1.72 -11.00
CA GLU A 72 16.43 0.79 -9.92
C GLU A 72 15.36 0.75 -8.85
N LYS A 73 14.52 1.78 -8.74
CA LYS A 73 13.64 1.98 -7.59
C LYS A 73 12.17 2.06 -7.98
N VAL A 74 11.34 1.39 -7.19
CA VAL A 74 9.88 1.55 -7.22
C VAL A 74 9.42 2.17 -5.90
N LYS A 75 8.27 2.82 -5.93
CA LYS A 75 7.62 3.32 -4.73
C LYS A 75 6.34 2.54 -4.48
N LEU A 76 6.25 1.96 -3.29
CA LEU A 76 5.00 1.37 -2.82
C LEU A 76 4.08 2.52 -2.42
N ASP A 77 2.99 2.71 -3.18
CA ASP A 77 2.08 3.82 -2.99
C ASP A 77 0.95 3.49 -2.02
N ASN A 78 0.39 2.29 -2.16
CA ASN A 78 -0.67 1.82 -1.27
C ASN A 78 -0.46 0.35 -0.93
N MET A 79 -0.76 0.01 0.32
CA MET A 79 -0.90 -1.37 0.77
C MET A 79 -1.93 -1.39 1.88
N PHE A 80 -3.06 -2.02 1.62
CA PHE A 80 -4.16 -2.06 2.58
C PHE A 80 -4.73 -3.47 2.69
N ILE A 81 -5.16 -3.80 3.91
CA ILE A 81 -5.74 -5.11 4.23
C ILE A 81 -7.11 -4.87 4.87
N ASN A 82 -8.08 -5.70 4.50
CA ASN A 82 -9.37 -5.71 5.17
C ASN A 82 -9.13 -5.96 6.67
N PRO A 83 -9.59 -5.07 7.57
CA PRO A 83 -9.32 -5.19 9.00
C PRO A 83 -9.74 -6.52 9.62
N GLU A 84 -10.74 -7.20 9.07
CA GLU A 84 -11.17 -8.51 9.55
C GLU A 84 -10.09 -9.59 9.40
N PHE A 85 -9.09 -9.33 8.57
CA PHE A 85 -8.00 -10.27 8.28
C PHE A 85 -6.66 -9.86 8.88
N ILE A 86 -6.62 -8.79 9.67
CA ILE A 86 -5.41 -8.35 10.37
C ILE A 86 -5.02 -9.40 11.43
N GLY A 87 -3.71 -9.61 11.60
CA GLY A 87 -3.19 -10.55 12.59
C GLY A 87 -3.11 -11.99 12.12
N ARG A 88 -3.39 -12.25 10.84
CA ARG A 88 -3.35 -13.59 10.26
C ARG A 88 -2.15 -13.84 9.34
N GLY A 89 -1.19 -12.91 9.32
CA GLY A 89 0.02 -13.03 8.49
C GLY A 89 -0.13 -12.61 7.04
N TYR A 90 -1.29 -12.13 6.62
CA TYR A 90 -1.49 -11.72 5.23
C TYR A 90 -0.69 -10.49 4.83
N GLY A 91 -0.45 -9.56 5.77
CA GLY A 91 0.37 -8.39 5.50
C GLY A 91 1.78 -8.76 5.08
N LYS A 92 2.42 -9.65 5.84
CA LYS A 92 3.75 -10.13 5.52
C LYS A 92 3.75 -10.91 4.21
N TRP A 93 2.75 -11.77 4.02
CA TRP A 93 2.63 -12.55 2.79
C TRP A 93 2.50 -11.62 1.57
N LEU A 94 1.69 -10.58 1.69
CA LEU A 94 1.45 -9.63 0.60
C LEU A 94 2.70 -8.83 0.26
N ILE A 95 3.42 -8.35 1.27
CA ILE A 95 4.66 -7.60 1.06
C ILE A 95 5.75 -8.49 0.43
N ASP A 96 5.81 -9.76 0.81
CA ASP A 96 6.73 -10.71 0.19
C ASP A 96 6.40 -10.92 -1.29
N ASP A 97 5.13 -11.03 -1.63
CA ASP A 97 4.68 -11.12 -3.03
C ASP A 97 5.11 -9.89 -3.82
N PHE A 98 4.90 -8.71 -3.26
CA PHE A 98 5.33 -7.44 -3.85
C PHE A 98 6.85 -7.42 -4.09
N ILE A 99 7.63 -7.73 -3.07
CA ILE A 99 9.10 -7.73 -3.17
C ILE A 99 9.56 -8.69 -4.25
N LYS A 100 9.02 -9.89 -4.29
CA LYS A 100 9.35 -10.89 -5.32
C LYS A 100 9.02 -10.39 -6.71
N ARG A 101 7.86 -9.74 -6.86
CA ARG A 101 7.42 -9.22 -8.16
C ARG A 101 8.35 -8.15 -8.69
N VAL A 102 8.67 -7.15 -7.86
CA VAL A 102 9.54 -6.04 -8.31
C VAL A 102 10.97 -6.50 -8.50
N LYS A 103 11.44 -7.45 -7.71
CA LYS A 103 12.76 -8.05 -7.88
C LYS A 103 12.88 -8.80 -9.22
N ARG A 104 11.86 -9.57 -9.58
CA ARG A 104 11.81 -10.26 -10.87
C ARG A 104 11.78 -9.28 -12.04
N SER A 105 11.24 -8.09 -11.82
CA SER A 105 11.20 -7.04 -12.84
C SER A 105 12.50 -6.23 -12.95
N GLY A 106 13.52 -6.58 -12.15
CA GLY A 106 14.84 -5.96 -12.25
C GLY A 106 15.08 -4.80 -11.30
N PHE A 107 14.14 -4.47 -10.43
CA PHE A 107 14.34 -3.39 -9.45
C PHE A 107 15.16 -3.86 -8.26
N THR A 108 15.94 -2.94 -7.69
CA THR A 108 16.84 -3.23 -6.57
C THR A 108 16.48 -2.47 -5.29
N LYS A 109 15.61 -1.49 -5.38
CA LYS A 109 15.19 -0.69 -4.23
C LYS A 109 13.69 -0.45 -4.20
N ILE A 110 13.15 -0.40 -2.99
CA ILE A 110 11.77 -0.04 -2.73
C ILE A 110 11.78 1.14 -1.76
N GLU A 111 10.99 2.18 -2.06
CA GLU A 111 10.71 3.22 -1.08
C GLU A 111 9.22 3.28 -0.78
N LEU A 112 8.87 3.83 0.37
CA LEU A 112 7.48 4.08 0.74
C LEU A 112 7.41 5.21 1.77
N ASP A 113 6.24 5.83 1.85
CA ASP A 113 5.90 6.76 2.92
C ASP A 113 5.02 5.98 3.90
N ALA A 114 5.55 5.72 5.09
CA ALA A 114 4.84 4.88 6.05
C ALA A 114 3.80 5.67 6.84
N ASP A 115 2.59 5.11 6.98
CA ASP A 115 1.69 5.57 8.02
C ASP A 115 2.40 5.32 9.36
N PRO A 116 2.37 6.27 10.31
CA PRO A 116 3.02 6.07 11.62
C PRO A 116 2.60 4.79 12.32
N ASN A 117 1.38 4.34 12.12
CA ASN A 117 0.88 3.08 12.68
C ASN A 117 1.52 1.84 12.03
N ALA A 118 2.10 1.97 10.86
CA ALA A 118 2.70 0.87 10.11
C ALA A 118 4.24 0.89 10.11
N LYS A 119 4.86 1.93 10.65
CA LYS A 119 6.32 2.08 10.62
C LYS A 119 7.03 0.85 11.19
N GLU A 120 6.60 0.39 12.36
CA GLU A 120 7.22 -0.76 13.03
C GLU A 120 7.08 -2.03 12.18
N PHE A 121 5.94 -2.21 11.52
CA PHE A 121 5.73 -3.33 10.60
C PHE A 121 6.80 -3.36 9.50
N TYR A 122 7.05 -2.21 8.87
CA TYR A 122 8.05 -2.12 7.82
C TYR A 122 9.48 -2.26 8.35
N GLU A 123 9.76 -1.73 9.54
CA GLU A 123 11.08 -1.89 10.15
C GLU A 123 11.42 -3.37 10.39
N LYS A 124 10.45 -4.15 10.84
CA LYS A 124 10.61 -5.61 11.05
C LYS A 124 10.90 -6.35 9.74
N LEU A 125 10.50 -5.77 8.62
CA LEU A 125 10.74 -6.35 7.29
C LEU A 125 12.03 -5.85 6.66
N GLY A 126 12.83 -5.07 7.39
CA GLY A 126 14.12 -4.60 6.92
C GLY A 126 14.11 -3.25 6.23
N PHE A 127 12.99 -2.53 6.27
CA PHE A 127 12.95 -1.16 5.78
C PHE A 127 13.59 -0.23 6.80
N LEU A 128 14.32 0.77 6.32
CA LEU A 128 14.99 1.77 7.18
C LEU A 128 14.42 3.14 6.87
N GLU A 129 14.21 3.93 7.91
CA GLU A 129 13.81 5.32 7.73
C GLU A 129 15.01 6.12 7.20
N VAL A 130 14.82 6.75 6.05
CA VAL A 130 15.89 7.54 5.39
C VAL A 130 15.54 9.02 5.31
N GLY A 131 14.36 9.41 5.72
CA GLY A 131 13.94 10.80 5.68
C GLY A 131 12.48 10.93 6.12
N LYS A 132 11.91 12.07 5.79
CA LYS A 132 10.50 12.36 6.07
C LYS A 132 9.87 13.00 4.85
N THR A 133 8.66 12.58 4.52
CA THR A 133 7.88 13.15 3.44
C THR A 133 6.76 13.98 4.03
N ARG A 134 6.58 15.18 3.49
CA ARG A 134 5.46 16.01 3.91
C ARG A 134 4.17 15.42 3.34
N SER A 135 3.24 15.12 4.24
CA SER A 135 1.92 14.66 3.83
C SER A 135 1.16 15.82 3.17
N SER A 136 0.32 15.50 2.18
CA SER A 136 -0.64 16.44 1.60
C SER A 136 -1.65 16.92 2.65
N ILE A 137 -1.73 16.22 3.77
CA ILE A 137 -2.53 16.62 4.92
C ILE A 137 -1.67 17.55 5.77
N SER A 138 -2.14 18.77 5.96
CA SER A 138 -1.40 19.86 6.60
C SER A 138 -0.69 19.46 7.89
N ASN A 139 0.57 19.87 8.03
CA ASN A 139 1.41 19.75 9.22
C ASN A 139 1.76 18.34 9.67
N ARG A 140 1.65 17.35 8.78
CA ARG A 140 2.02 15.97 9.08
C ARG A 140 3.19 15.54 8.22
N PHE A 141 4.19 14.91 8.84
CA PHE A 141 5.29 14.26 8.13
C PHE A 141 5.16 12.76 8.28
N LEU A 142 5.43 12.04 7.20
CA LEU A 142 5.45 10.59 7.18
C LEU A 142 6.91 10.11 7.08
N PRO A 143 7.28 9.05 7.81
CA PRO A 143 8.59 8.44 7.63
C PRO A 143 8.76 7.97 6.19
N LEU A 144 9.82 8.44 5.52
CA LEU A 144 10.22 7.92 4.23
C LEU A 144 11.14 6.73 4.50
N MET A 145 10.76 5.56 4.02
CA MET A 145 11.47 4.32 4.29
C MET A 145 11.97 3.69 3.00
N GLU A 146 13.11 3.02 3.07
CA GLU A 146 13.70 2.32 1.94
C GLU A 146 14.18 0.93 2.32
N LYS A 147 14.15 0.03 1.35
CA LYS A 147 14.73 -1.30 1.47
C LYS A 147 15.51 -1.62 0.20
N ASN A 148 16.74 -2.10 0.37
CA ASN A 148 17.53 -2.66 -0.72
C ASN A 148 17.13 -4.13 -0.88
N ILE A 149 16.75 -4.52 -2.10
CA ILE A 149 16.30 -5.88 -2.41
C ILE A 149 17.19 -6.60 -3.43
N SER A 150 18.33 -5.96 -3.75
CA SER A 150 19.27 -6.55 -4.70
C SER A 150 19.91 -7.85 -4.22
#